data_2a201046e9f84f44c941112d740d1c24
#
_entry.id   2a201046e9f84f44c941112d740d1c24
#
_cell.length_a   1.000
_cell.length_b   1.000
_cell.length_c   1.000
_cell.angle_alpha   90.00
_cell.angle_beta   90.00
_cell.angle_gamma   90.00
#
_symmetry.space_group_name_H-M   'P 1'
#
loop_
_entity.id
_entity.type
_entity.pdbx_description
1 polymer ?
#
loop_
_entity_poly.entity_id
_entity_poly.type
_entity_poly.pdbx_seq_one_letter_code
_entity_poly.pdbx_strand_id
1 'polypeptide(L)'
;MKRFASYLAVFAAIIFASASVRAQGAGEELFHSASDYVFSGRKLSIVITNMDKKGNAYYNRGFFVATSDRGYMKLDGVSEFQYTPTLVSSYSEQTNEYVIQRRKSTSSSISDNPFSILSRSGKGIKVSDPVAGKVKNLDCVKFSVTPDGKAYYTRADVYVTGQGDSFRVLRITIVLKKDQAFVVDVTGAGKVEPDKISDYQIILSDHPGAEVVDLRD
;
A
#
# COMPACT_ATOMS: atom_id res chain seq x y z
N MET A 1 -0.02 -28.94 30.89
CA MET A 1 0.28 -28.18 29.64
C MET A 1 -0.34 -28.72 28.34
N LYS A 2 -1.14 -29.81 28.35
CA LYS A 2 -1.77 -30.35 27.09
C LYS A 2 -3.21 -29.87 26.81
N ARG A 3 -3.81 -29.06 27.68
CA ARG A 3 -5.21 -28.61 27.50
C ARG A 3 -5.38 -27.24 26.84
N PHE A 4 -4.31 -26.44 26.73
CA PHE A 4 -4.36 -25.10 26.08
C PHE A 4 -4.26 -25.17 24.55
N ALA A 5 -3.60 -26.19 23.99
CA ALA A 5 -3.48 -26.36 22.54
C ALA A 5 -4.80 -26.74 21.85
N SER A 6 -5.72 -27.41 22.59
CA SER A 6 -7.03 -27.84 22.04
C SER A 6 -8.00 -26.67 21.85
N TYR A 7 -7.92 -25.60 22.63
CA TYR A 7 -8.84 -24.47 22.51
C TYR A 7 -8.47 -23.53 21.33
N LEU A 8 -7.19 -23.44 21.00
CA LEU A 8 -6.75 -22.63 19.85
C LEU A 8 -7.15 -23.27 18.51
N ALA A 9 -7.10 -24.61 18.44
CA ALA A 9 -7.52 -25.35 17.24
C ALA A 9 -9.06 -25.31 17.03
N VAL A 10 -9.83 -25.29 18.11
CA VAL A 10 -11.29 -25.19 18.05
C VAL A 10 -11.74 -23.77 17.66
N PHE A 11 -11.02 -22.72 18.09
CA PHE A 11 -11.34 -21.35 17.70
C PHE A 11 -11.04 -21.08 16.21
N ALA A 12 -9.95 -21.65 15.68
CA ALA A 12 -9.66 -21.61 14.25
C ALA A 12 -10.69 -22.37 13.41
N ALA A 13 -11.16 -23.54 13.90
CA ALA A 13 -12.15 -24.38 13.21
C ALA A 13 -13.57 -23.75 13.21
N ILE A 14 -13.95 -23.00 14.24
CA ILE A 14 -15.27 -22.33 14.30
C ILE A 14 -15.33 -21.13 13.33
N ILE A 15 -14.22 -20.47 13.06
CA ILE A 15 -14.15 -19.40 12.03
C ILE A 15 -14.29 -19.98 10.61
N PHE A 16 -13.86 -21.22 10.37
CA PHE A 16 -13.93 -21.87 9.05
C PHE A 16 -15.21 -22.65 8.79
N ALA A 17 -15.91 -23.12 9.82
CA ALA A 17 -17.11 -23.96 9.64
C ALA A 17 -18.42 -23.16 9.39
N SER A 18 -18.45 -21.86 9.63
CA SER A 18 -19.59 -20.98 9.29
C SER A 18 -19.40 -20.23 7.96
N ALA A 19 -18.34 -20.57 7.19
CA ALA A 19 -17.84 -19.77 6.08
C ALA A 19 -18.50 -20.05 4.71
N SER A 20 -19.37 -21.04 4.58
CA SER A 20 -19.91 -21.39 3.25
C SER A 20 -21.10 -20.55 2.76
N VAL A 21 -21.64 -19.63 3.58
CA VAL A 21 -22.76 -18.74 3.17
C VAL A 21 -22.40 -17.24 3.32
N ARG A 22 -21.30 -16.88 3.97
CA ARG A 22 -20.83 -15.49 4.14
C ARG A 22 -19.57 -15.13 3.34
N ALA A 23 -19.08 -16.02 2.48
CA ALA A 23 -17.79 -15.84 1.80
C ALA A 23 -17.84 -14.75 0.71
N GLN A 24 -18.96 -14.50 0.08
CA GLN A 24 -19.13 -13.41 -0.86
C GLN A 24 -19.19 -12.08 -0.09
N GLY A 25 -18.09 -11.32 -0.08
CA GLY A 25 -17.99 -10.03 0.59
C GLY A 25 -16.87 -9.92 1.64
N ALA A 26 -16.39 -11.04 2.20
CA ALA A 26 -15.33 -10.98 3.23
C ALA A 26 -14.02 -10.40 2.68
N GLY A 27 -13.69 -10.64 1.42
CA GLY A 27 -12.54 -10.03 0.76
C GLY A 27 -12.73 -8.52 0.55
N GLU A 28 -13.94 -8.10 0.18
CA GLU A 28 -14.28 -6.68 0.01
C GLU A 28 -14.24 -5.93 1.35
N GLU A 29 -14.74 -6.53 2.43
CA GLU A 29 -14.64 -5.95 3.78
C GLU A 29 -13.19 -5.75 4.20
N LEU A 30 -12.32 -6.73 3.95
CA LEU A 30 -10.88 -6.61 4.22
C LEU A 30 -10.21 -5.58 3.33
N PHE A 31 -10.61 -5.46 2.07
CA PHE A 31 -10.13 -4.44 1.16
C PHE A 31 -10.48 -3.04 1.68
N HIS A 32 -11.74 -2.82 2.09
CA HIS A 32 -12.16 -1.54 2.67
C HIS A 32 -11.41 -1.24 3.96
N SER A 33 -11.27 -2.22 4.87
CA SER A 33 -10.50 -2.06 6.10
C SER A 33 -9.03 -1.72 5.82
N ALA A 34 -8.43 -2.34 4.80
CA ALA A 34 -7.05 -2.04 4.39
C ALA A 34 -6.93 -0.64 3.76
N SER A 35 -7.92 -0.24 2.95
CA SER A 35 -8.02 1.11 2.40
C SER A 35 -8.10 2.15 3.54
N ASP A 36 -9.05 1.96 4.45
CA ASP A 36 -9.25 2.87 5.59
C ASP A 36 -8.01 2.95 6.47
N TYR A 37 -7.34 1.82 6.72
CA TYR A 37 -6.10 1.80 7.49
C TYR A 37 -5.00 2.64 6.84
N VAL A 38 -4.81 2.50 5.52
CA VAL A 38 -3.75 3.18 4.77
C VAL A 38 -4.05 4.67 4.60
N PHE A 39 -5.32 5.03 4.37
CA PHE A 39 -5.72 6.42 4.07
C PHE A 39 -6.34 7.16 5.26
N SER A 40 -6.06 6.72 6.48
CA SER A 40 -6.56 7.34 7.73
C SER A 40 -5.69 8.49 8.27
N GLY A 41 -4.72 8.99 7.50
CA GLY A 41 -3.76 9.98 7.98
C GLY A 41 -2.67 9.42 8.90
N ARG A 42 -2.45 8.11 8.88
CA ARG A 42 -1.34 7.48 9.63
C ARG A 42 -0.02 7.66 8.88
N LYS A 43 1.07 7.82 9.62
CA LYS A 43 2.42 7.70 9.09
C LYS A 43 2.82 6.22 9.13
N LEU A 44 2.91 5.61 7.96
CA LEU A 44 3.33 4.22 7.78
C LEU A 44 4.82 4.20 7.46
N SER A 45 5.63 3.56 8.31
CA SER A 45 7.02 3.25 7.97
C SER A 45 7.04 2.09 7.00
N ILE A 46 7.78 2.20 5.89
CA ILE A 46 7.76 1.23 4.81
C ILE A 46 9.17 0.81 4.38
N VAL A 47 9.24 -0.41 3.87
CA VAL A 47 10.39 -0.91 3.11
C VAL A 47 9.86 -1.42 1.78
N ILE A 48 10.35 -0.85 0.68
CA ILE A 48 10.05 -1.34 -0.67
C ILE A 48 11.20 -2.22 -1.14
N THR A 49 10.89 -3.45 -1.52
CA THR A 49 11.85 -4.39 -2.08
C THR A 49 11.56 -4.58 -3.55
N ASN A 50 12.52 -4.23 -4.40
CA ASN A 50 12.51 -4.47 -5.83
C ASN A 50 13.52 -5.58 -6.16
N MET A 51 13.20 -6.42 -7.13
CA MET A 51 14.13 -7.42 -7.67
C MET A 51 14.48 -7.07 -9.09
N ASP A 52 15.77 -7.05 -9.43
CA ASP A 52 16.20 -6.92 -10.81
C ASP A 52 16.02 -8.24 -11.59
N LYS A 53 16.26 -8.20 -12.91
CA LYS A 53 16.17 -9.37 -13.77
C LYS A 53 17.18 -10.47 -13.44
N LYS A 54 18.22 -10.16 -12.65
CA LYS A 54 19.26 -11.11 -12.20
C LYS A 54 18.92 -11.70 -10.82
N GLY A 55 17.81 -11.27 -10.19
CA GLY A 55 17.39 -11.72 -8.87
C GLY A 55 18.03 -10.96 -7.72
N ASN A 56 18.76 -9.86 -7.95
CA ASN A 56 19.28 -9.03 -6.89
C ASN A 56 18.15 -8.20 -6.26
N ALA A 57 18.09 -8.17 -4.94
CA ALA A 57 17.10 -7.41 -4.20
C ALA A 57 17.64 -6.03 -3.80
N TYR A 58 16.87 -4.99 -4.08
CA TYR A 58 17.14 -3.60 -3.69
C TYR A 58 16.10 -3.16 -2.69
N TYR A 59 16.53 -2.55 -1.60
CA TYR A 59 15.70 -2.16 -0.47
C TYR A 59 15.71 -0.64 -0.31
N ASN A 60 14.53 -0.03 -0.47
CA ASN A 60 14.33 1.39 -0.21
C ASN A 60 13.47 1.54 1.05
N ARG A 61 13.95 2.30 2.02
CA ARG A 61 13.22 2.62 3.24
C ARG A 61 12.57 3.97 3.11
N GLY A 62 11.52 4.19 3.88
CA GLY A 62 10.86 5.47 3.90
C GLY A 62 9.56 5.44 4.68
N PHE A 63 8.69 6.36 4.36
CA PHE A 63 7.36 6.41 4.96
C PHE A 63 6.30 6.91 3.98
N PHE A 64 5.05 6.62 4.31
CA PHE A 64 3.86 7.08 3.60
C PHE A 64 2.85 7.67 4.59
N VAL A 65 2.29 8.84 4.26
CA VAL A 65 1.20 9.48 4.99
C VAL A 65 0.13 9.86 3.99
N ALA A 66 -1.12 9.45 4.21
CA ALA A 66 -2.19 9.77 3.28
C ALA A 66 -3.56 9.84 3.92
N THR A 67 -4.41 10.66 3.32
CA THR A 67 -5.87 10.64 3.41
C THR A 67 -6.44 10.34 2.04
N SER A 68 -7.77 10.31 1.90
CA SER A 68 -8.44 10.08 0.62
C SER A 68 -8.10 11.11 -0.46
N ASP A 69 -7.79 12.34 -0.07
CA ASP A 69 -7.61 13.48 -0.96
C ASP A 69 -6.15 13.91 -1.13
N ARG A 70 -5.29 13.61 -0.18
CA ARG A 70 -3.87 13.95 -0.25
C ARG A 70 -2.99 12.85 0.31
N GLY A 71 -1.75 12.80 -0.16
CA GLY A 71 -0.75 11.87 0.37
C GLY A 71 0.66 12.28 0.01
N TYR A 72 1.59 11.81 0.83
CA TYR A 72 3.01 12.03 0.66
C TYR A 72 3.76 10.74 0.97
N MET A 73 4.73 10.41 0.13
CA MET A 73 5.66 9.31 0.31
C MET A 73 7.08 9.84 0.15
N LYS A 74 7.95 9.44 1.05
CA LYS A 74 9.39 9.67 0.95
C LYS A 74 10.12 8.35 1.02
N LEU A 75 10.98 8.11 0.05
CA LEU A 75 11.96 7.02 0.05
C LEU A 75 13.34 7.62 0.24
N ASP A 76 13.97 7.29 1.36
CA ASP A 76 15.22 7.90 1.82
C ASP A 76 16.33 7.75 0.77
N GLY A 77 16.89 8.86 0.32
CA GLY A 77 17.96 8.90 -0.69
C GLY A 77 17.52 8.48 -2.10
N VAL A 78 16.21 8.46 -2.40
CA VAL A 78 15.70 7.99 -3.69
C VAL A 78 14.72 8.96 -4.32
N SER A 79 13.59 9.20 -3.66
CA SER A 79 12.52 10.01 -4.24
C SER A 79 11.49 10.46 -3.20
N GLU A 80 10.76 11.51 -3.57
CA GLU A 80 9.56 11.94 -2.89
C GLU A 80 8.39 11.96 -3.87
N PHE A 81 7.22 11.65 -3.38
CA PHE A 81 5.98 11.68 -4.15
C PHE A 81 4.87 12.30 -3.32
N GLN A 82 4.08 13.18 -3.94
CA GLN A 82 2.88 13.70 -3.30
C GLN A 82 1.71 13.79 -4.27
N TYR A 83 0.51 13.73 -3.73
CA TYR A 83 -0.70 14.08 -4.44
C TYR A 83 -1.62 14.95 -3.57
N THR A 84 -2.35 15.81 -4.25
CA THR A 84 -3.44 16.64 -3.72
C THR A 84 -4.71 16.36 -4.52
N PRO A 85 -5.85 17.01 -4.27
CA PRO A 85 -7.03 16.86 -5.12
C PRO A 85 -6.80 17.18 -6.60
N THR A 86 -5.89 18.09 -6.92
CA THR A 86 -5.69 18.63 -8.27
C THR A 86 -4.34 18.32 -8.89
N LEU A 87 -3.33 18.03 -8.07
CA LEU A 87 -1.93 17.89 -8.52
C LEU A 87 -1.31 16.59 -8.05
N VAL A 88 -0.36 16.12 -8.84
CA VAL A 88 0.63 15.11 -8.48
C VAL A 88 2.00 15.70 -8.70
N SER A 89 2.91 15.51 -7.75
CA SER A 89 4.30 15.92 -7.87
C SER A 89 5.22 14.80 -7.44
N SER A 90 6.39 14.75 -8.04
CA SER A 90 7.45 13.82 -7.66
C SER A 90 8.82 14.52 -7.72
N TYR A 91 9.70 14.13 -6.83
CA TYR A 91 11.08 14.51 -6.85
C TYR A 91 11.96 13.23 -6.92
N SER A 92 12.98 13.26 -7.75
CA SER A 92 13.95 12.18 -7.92
C SER A 92 15.32 12.68 -7.50
N GLU A 93 15.95 12.06 -6.52
CA GLU A 93 17.31 12.40 -6.11
C GLU A 93 18.35 12.03 -7.18
N GLN A 94 18.09 10.96 -7.95
CA GLN A 94 19.01 10.51 -8.97
C GLN A 94 19.18 11.51 -10.13
N THR A 95 18.07 12.13 -10.55
CA THR A 95 18.05 13.10 -11.66
C THR A 95 18.04 14.54 -11.18
N ASN A 96 17.83 14.77 -9.88
CA ASN A 96 17.59 16.08 -9.27
C ASN A 96 16.47 16.85 -9.99
N GLU A 97 15.39 16.14 -10.33
CA GLU A 97 14.22 16.69 -11.03
C GLU A 97 13.00 16.73 -10.12
N TYR A 98 12.29 17.85 -10.14
CA TYR A 98 10.96 18.01 -9.55
C TYR A 98 9.93 18.13 -10.65
N VAL A 99 9.08 17.10 -10.79
CA VAL A 99 8.00 17.07 -11.79
C VAL A 99 6.68 17.40 -11.12
N ILE A 100 5.90 18.31 -11.73
CA ILE A 100 4.54 18.64 -11.28
C ILE A 100 3.56 18.50 -12.45
N GLN A 101 2.42 17.85 -12.21
CA GLN A 101 1.39 17.63 -13.23
C GLN A 101 -0.02 17.67 -12.63
N ARG A 102 -1.03 17.87 -13.49
CA ARG A 102 -2.44 17.75 -13.05
C ARG A 102 -2.75 16.30 -12.68
N ARG A 103 -3.47 16.14 -11.57
CA ARG A 103 -3.96 14.82 -11.16
C ARG A 103 -5.08 14.38 -12.11
N LYS A 104 -4.82 13.37 -12.92
CA LYS A 104 -5.85 12.66 -13.68
C LYS A 104 -6.41 11.54 -12.80
N SER A 105 -7.72 11.31 -12.82
CA SER A 105 -8.42 10.33 -11.96
C SER A 105 -7.87 8.89 -12.04
N THR A 106 -6.98 8.61 -13.00
CA THR A 106 -6.42 7.28 -13.28
C THR A 106 -4.88 7.22 -13.24
N SER A 107 -4.19 8.31 -12.89
CA SER A 107 -2.78 8.50 -13.27
C SER A 107 -1.76 8.55 -12.14
N SER A 108 -1.90 7.79 -11.06
CA SER A 108 -0.69 7.50 -10.29
C SER A 108 -0.08 6.19 -10.82
N SER A 109 1.16 6.24 -11.28
CA SER A 109 1.93 5.03 -11.50
C SER A 109 2.02 4.25 -10.19
N ILE A 110 1.84 2.93 -10.23
CA ILE A 110 2.02 2.08 -9.05
C ILE A 110 3.45 2.19 -8.50
N SER A 111 4.44 2.46 -9.36
CA SER A 111 5.81 2.74 -8.92
C SER A 111 5.90 3.99 -8.06
N ASP A 112 5.08 5.01 -8.34
CA ASP A 112 5.10 6.27 -7.60
C ASP A 112 4.29 6.17 -6.30
N ASN A 113 3.20 5.39 -6.32
CA ASN A 113 2.38 5.14 -5.14
C ASN A 113 1.83 3.70 -5.13
N PRO A 114 2.55 2.75 -4.51
CA PRO A 114 2.12 1.35 -4.44
C PRO A 114 0.81 1.15 -3.67
N PHE A 115 0.44 2.06 -2.79
CA PHE A 115 -0.83 2.02 -2.06
C PHE A 115 -2.03 2.45 -2.91
N SER A 116 -1.81 2.97 -4.12
CA SER A 116 -2.90 3.37 -5.03
C SER A 116 -3.85 2.24 -5.39
N ILE A 117 -3.43 0.98 -5.31
CA ILE A 117 -4.28 -0.19 -5.48
C ILE A 117 -5.41 -0.27 -4.43
N LEU A 118 -5.17 0.24 -3.21
CA LEU A 118 -6.14 0.30 -2.13
C LEU A 118 -7.00 1.58 -2.17
N SER A 119 -6.63 2.59 -2.97
CA SER A 119 -7.38 3.85 -3.08
C SER A 119 -8.62 3.73 -3.98
N ARG A 120 -8.75 2.64 -4.73
CA ARG A 120 -9.89 2.43 -5.63
C ARG A 120 -11.13 2.07 -4.82
N SER A 121 -12.26 2.72 -5.12
CA SER A 121 -13.56 2.48 -4.48
C SER A 121 -14.21 1.14 -4.88
N GLY A 122 -13.43 0.08 -5.09
CA GLY A 122 -13.88 -1.24 -5.55
C GLY A 122 -14.28 -1.31 -7.03
N LYS A 123 -14.35 -0.19 -7.74
CA LYS A 123 -14.72 -0.17 -9.18
C LYS A 123 -13.54 -0.55 -10.05
N GLY A 124 -13.74 -1.52 -10.95
CA GLY A 124 -12.72 -1.96 -11.93
C GLY A 124 -11.62 -2.83 -11.29
N ILE A 125 -11.92 -3.48 -10.17
CA ILE A 125 -11.07 -4.49 -9.55
C ILE A 125 -11.94 -5.66 -9.08
N LYS A 126 -11.32 -6.83 -8.97
CA LYS A 126 -11.85 -8.02 -8.29
C LYS A 126 -11.04 -8.29 -7.06
N VAL A 127 -11.71 -8.53 -5.95
CA VAL A 127 -11.10 -8.91 -4.68
C VAL A 127 -11.40 -10.38 -4.43
N SER A 128 -10.36 -11.17 -4.11
CA SER A 128 -10.52 -12.59 -3.82
C SER A 128 -11.02 -12.81 -2.40
N ASP A 129 -11.61 -13.99 -2.16
CA ASP A 129 -11.82 -14.46 -0.80
C ASP A 129 -10.53 -14.51 -0.01
N PRO A 130 -10.58 -14.22 1.30
CA PRO A 130 -9.41 -14.26 2.16
C PRO A 130 -8.94 -15.69 2.39
N VAL A 131 -7.62 -15.87 2.44
CA VAL A 131 -6.97 -17.14 2.77
C VAL A 131 -5.92 -16.94 3.86
N ALA A 132 -5.58 -18.00 4.57
CA ALA A 132 -4.46 -17.97 5.51
C ALA A 132 -3.16 -17.57 4.79
N GLY A 133 -2.39 -16.71 5.41
CA GLY A 133 -1.13 -16.22 4.90
C GLY A 133 -0.08 -16.11 5.99
N LYS A 134 1.15 -15.83 5.59
CA LYS A 134 2.26 -15.62 6.51
C LYS A 134 3.18 -14.52 6.01
N VAL A 135 3.54 -13.59 6.89
CA VAL A 135 4.56 -12.58 6.62
C VAL A 135 5.69 -12.77 7.63
N LYS A 136 6.87 -13.20 7.16
CA LYS A 136 7.95 -13.66 8.04
C LYS A 136 7.41 -14.79 8.95
N ASN A 137 7.42 -14.59 10.27
CA ASN A 137 6.92 -15.56 11.26
C ASN A 137 5.53 -15.20 11.82
N LEU A 138 4.86 -14.18 11.27
CA LEU A 138 3.55 -13.74 11.73
C LEU A 138 2.46 -14.34 10.86
N ASP A 139 1.53 -15.07 11.48
CA ASP A 139 0.32 -15.56 10.83
C ASP A 139 -0.63 -14.39 10.55
N CYS A 140 -1.22 -14.39 9.38
CA CYS A 140 -2.04 -13.29 8.89
C CYS A 140 -3.10 -13.81 7.91
N VAL A 141 -3.92 -12.91 7.41
CA VAL A 141 -4.87 -13.17 6.32
C VAL A 141 -4.37 -12.49 5.06
N LYS A 142 -4.49 -13.16 3.93
CA LYS A 142 -4.14 -12.65 2.61
C LYS A 142 -5.39 -12.62 1.73
N PHE A 143 -5.57 -11.52 1.02
CA PHE A 143 -6.50 -11.43 -0.11
C PHE A 143 -5.79 -10.84 -1.33
N SER A 144 -6.33 -11.10 -2.52
CA SER A 144 -5.74 -10.61 -3.78
C SER A 144 -6.65 -9.59 -4.44
N VAL A 145 -6.05 -8.56 -5.01
CA VAL A 145 -6.72 -7.54 -5.83
C VAL A 145 -6.25 -7.71 -7.27
N THR A 146 -7.18 -7.92 -8.18
CA THR A 146 -6.92 -8.09 -9.61
C THR A 146 -7.66 -7.01 -10.40
N PRO A 147 -7.03 -6.29 -11.33
CA PRO A 147 -7.71 -5.27 -12.12
C PRO A 147 -8.63 -5.92 -13.17
N ASP A 148 -9.82 -5.35 -13.39
CA ASP A 148 -10.79 -5.80 -14.42
C ASP A 148 -10.43 -5.39 -15.84
N GLY A 149 -9.34 -4.65 -16.04
CA GLY A 149 -8.95 -4.12 -17.34
C GLY A 149 -7.45 -3.92 -17.48
N LYS A 150 -7.06 -3.11 -18.46
CA LYS A 150 -5.65 -2.76 -18.66
C LYS A 150 -5.11 -2.01 -17.45
N ALA A 151 -4.14 -2.60 -16.76
CA ALA A 151 -3.40 -2.00 -15.67
C ALA A 151 -1.91 -2.34 -15.81
N TYR A 152 -1.06 -1.65 -15.06
CA TYR A 152 0.38 -1.90 -15.02
C TYR A 152 0.73 -3.17 -14.24
N TYR A 153 -0.16 -3.62 -13.35
CA TYR A 153 -0.01 -4.84 -12.56
C TYR A 153 -1.03 -5.88 -12.97
N THR A 154 -0.73 -7.14 -12.71
CA THR A 154 -1.62 -8.28 -12.96
C THR A 154 -2.37 -8.69 -11.70
N ARG A 155 -1.74 -8.56 -10.54
CA ARG A 155 -2.28 -8.90 -9.23
C ARG A 155 -1.55 -8.14 -8.13
N ALA A 156 -2.24 -7.86 -7.05
CA ALA A 156 -1.64 -7.44 -5.80
C ALA A 156 -2.16 -8.32 -4.67
N ASP A 157 -1.26 -8.92 -3.90
CA ASP A 157 -1.57 -9.71 -2.71
C ASP A 157 -1.39 -8.81 -1.48
N VAL A 158 -2.45 -8.65 -0.69
CA VAL A 158 -2.48 -7.80 0.51
C VAL A 158 -2.55 -8.69 1.74
N TYR A 159 -1.63 -8.49 2.65
CA TYR A 159 -1.51 -9.25 3.90
C TYR A 159 -1.89 -8.37 5.08
N VAL A 160 -2.87 -8.81 5.85
CA VAL A 160 -3.44 -8.06 6.97
C VAL A 160 -3.53 -8.91 8.22
N THR A 161 -3.56 -8.27 9.39
CA THR A 161 -3.77 -8.94 10.68
C THR A 161 -4.60 -8.07 11.61
N GLY A 162 -5.17 -8.68 12.65
CA GLY A 162 -6.00 -7.99 13.65
C GLY A 162 -7.40 -7.64 13.13
N GLN A 163 -8.16 -6.98 13.99
CA GLN A 163 -9.52 -6.46 13.72
C GLN A 163 -9.73 -5.16 14.48
N GLY A 164 -10.64 -4.31 13.99
CA GLY A 164 -10.92 -3.02 14.63
C GLY A 164 -9.66 -2.20 14.83
N ASP A 165 -9.41 -1.71 16.02
CA ASP A 165 -8.25 -0.88 16.35
C ASP A 165 -6.90 -1.60 16.25
N SER A 166 -6.91 -2.94 16.31
CA SER A 166 -5.72 -3.78 16.12
C SER A 166 -5.43 -4.10 14.65
N PHE A 167 -6.32 -3.72 13.72
CA PHE A 167 -6.13 -4.00 12.30
C PHE A 167 -4.84 -3.36 11.77
N ARG A 168 -4.07 -4.13 11.00
CA ARG A 168 -2.81 -3.70 10.38
C ARG A 168 -2.67 -4.28 8.99
N VAL A 169 -2.21 -3.45 8.06
CA VAL A 169 -1.62 -3.92 6.80
C VAL A 169 -0.16 -4.23 7.06
N LEU A 170 0.27 -5.44 6.73
CA LEU A 170 1.63 -5.92 6.97
C LEU A 170 2.49 -5.84 5.71
N ARG A 171 1.91 -6.24 4.57
CA ARG A 171 2.62 -6.35 3.30
C ARG A 171 1.68 -6.20 2.13
N ILE A 172 2.18 -5.62 1.05
CA ILE A 172 1.56 -5.66 -0.27
C ILE A 172 2.60 -6.21 -1.25
N THR A 173 2.28 -7.31 -1.93
CA THR A 173 3.10 -7.85 -3.01
C THR A 173 2.42 -7.53 -4.32
N ILE A 174 3.06 -6.75 -5.19
CA ILE A 174 2.49 -6.30 -6.46
C ILE A 174 3.19 -7.04 -7.58
N VAL A 175 2.44 -7.83 -8.33
CA VAL A 175 2.93 -8.58 -9.50
C VAL A 175 2.69 -7.74 -10.74
N LEU A 176 3.76 -7.34 -11.40
CA LEU A 176 3.74 -6.58 -12.64
C LEU A 176 3.63 -7.54 -13.84
N LYS A 177 3.44 -6.97 -15.03
CA LYS A 177 3.58 -7.73 -16.29
C LYS A 177 5.01 -8.26 -16.42
N LYS A 178 5.18 -9.46 -17.00
CA LYS A 178 6.47 -10.16 -17.17
C LYS A 178 7.06 -10.71 -15.87
N ASP A 179 6.18 -11.11 -14.93
CA ASP A 179 6.53 -11.77 -13.65
C ASP A 179 7.49 -10.99 -12.76
N GLN A 180 7.64 -9.69 -13.01
CA GLN A 180 8.32 -8.80 -12.10
C GLN A 180 7.40 -8.52 -10.92
N ALA A 181 7.94 -8.50 -9.73
CA ALA A 181 7.20 -8.15 -8.53
C ALA A 181 7.99 -7.17 -7.67
N PHE A 182 7.28 -6.32 -6.95
CA PHE A 182 7.86 -5.60 -5.85
C PHE A 182 7.00 -5.76 -4.59
N VAL A 183 7.65 -5.65 -3.46
CA VAL A 183 7.05 -5.89 -2.15
C VAL A 183 7.13 -4.61 -1.35
N VAL A 184 6.02 -4.22 -0.74
CA VAL A 184 5.95 -3.14 0.24
C VAL A 184 5.67 -3.75 1.60
N ASP A 185 6.64 -3.73 2.48
CA ASP A 185 6.48 -4.11 3.88
C ASP A 185 6.12 -2.87 4.70
N VAL A 186 5.04 -2.92 5.47
CA VAL A 186 4.70 -1.92 6.48
C VAL A 186 5.35 -2.36 7.79
N THR A 187 6.36 -1.62 8.21
CA THR A 187 7.20 -1.97 9.37
C THR A 187 6.81 -1.24 10.65
N GLY A 188 5.98 -0.21 10.54
CA GLY A 188 5.47 0.57 11.65
C GLY A 188 4.33 1.48 11.23
N ALA A 189 3.53 1.92 12.19
CA ALA A 189 2.47 2.89 11.99
C ALA A 189 2.36 3.81 13.20
N GLY A 190 2.29 5.11 12.96
CA GLY A 190 2.07 6.14 13.97
C GLY A 190 0.84 6.99 13.62
N LYS A 191 0.16 7.54 14.62
CA LYS A 191 -0.87 8.55 14.39
C LYS A 191 -0.21 9.86 14.00
N VAL A 192 -0.83 10.59 13.08
CA VAL A 192 -0.50 11.98 12.75
C VAL A 192 -1.71 12.81 13.13
N GLU A 193 -1.47 13.91 13.81
CA GLU A 193 -2.55 14.86 14.10
C GLU A 193 -3.11 15.42 12.79
N PRO A 194 -4.45 15.54 12.63
CA PRO A 194 -5.08 15.93 11.37
C PRO A 194 -4.57 17.24 10.78
N ASP A 195 -4.28 18.23 11.65
CA ASP A 195 -3.72 19.54 11.27
C ASP A 195 -2.27 19.46 10.78
N LYS A 196 -1.54 18.40 11.13
CA LYS A 196 -0.15 18.15 10.71
C LYS A 196 0.01 17.37 9.42
N ILE A 197 -1.08 16.83 8.86
CA ILE A 197 -0.99 16.07 7.60
C ILE A 197 -0.54 16.97 6.44
N SER A 198 -0.89 18.24 6.44
CA SER A 198 -0.45 19.22 5.44
C SER A 198 1.06 19.53 5.47
N ASP A 199 1.75 19.23 6.58
CA ASP A 199 3.18 19.45 6.71
C ASP A 199 3.98 18.41 5.92
N TYR A 200 3.34 17.27 5.58
CA TYR A 200 3.93 16.24 4.73
C TYR A 200 3.76 16.59 3.26
N GLN A 201 4.79 17.24 2.70
CA GLN A 201 4.82 17.70 1.31
C GLN A 201 6.27 17.79 0.81
N ILE A 202 6.44 17.82 -0.51
CA ILE A 202 7.74 18.13 -1.12
C ILE A 202 8.01 19.63 -0.93
N ILE A 203 9.11 19.95 -0.29
CA ILE A 203 9.55 21.32 -0.07
C ILE A 203 10.72 21.58 -1.03
N LEU A 204 10.50 22.36 -2.09
CA LEU A 204 11.49 22.55 -3.15
C LEU A 204 12.77 23.21 -2.66
N SER A 205 12.72 24.04 -1.60
CA SER A 205 13.91 24.62 -0.98
C SER A 205 14.86 23.60 -0.35
N ASP A 206 14.35 22.39 -0.03
CA ASP A 206 15.16 21.30 0.50
C ASP A 206 15.96 20.57 -0.60
N HIS A 207 15.67 20.89 -1.88
CA HIS A 207 16.29 20.31 -3.08
C HIS A 207 16.98 21.38 -3.92
N PRO A 208 18.11 21.95 -3.45
CA PRO A 208 18.78 23.06 -4.14
C PRO A 208 19.27 22.62 -5.53
N GLY A 209 18.96 23.46 -6.54
CA GLY A 209 19.33 23.19 -7.93
C GLY A 209 18.49 22.14 -8.63
N ALA A 210 17.35 21.71 -8.05
CA ALA A 210 16.42 20.83 -8.73
C ALA A 210 15.87 21.47 -10.00
N GLU A 211 15.90 20.72 -11.10
CA GLU A 211 15.20 21.09 -12.33
C GLU A 211 13.70 20.94 -12.15
N VAL A 212 12.95 22.00 -12.44
CA VAL A 212 11.48 22.00 -12.33
C VAL A 212 10.87 21.72 -13.68
N VAL A 213 10.20 20.58 -13.80
CA VAL A 213 9.45 20.16 -14.99
C VAL A 213 7.96 20.33 -14.72
N ASP A 214 7.36 21.38 -15.29
CA ASP A 214 5.95 21.69 -15.14
C ASP A 214 5.13 21.13 -16.30
N LEU A 215 4.30 20.13 -16.02
CA LEU A 215 3.44 19.45 -17.00
C LEU A 215 1.95 19.71 -16.73
N ARG A 216 1.61 20.89 -16.18
CA ARG A 216 0.22 21.25 -15.82
C ARG A 216 -0.62 21.75 -16.99
N ASP A 217 -0.06 21.92 -18.18
CA ASP A 217 -0.74 22.38 -19.39
C ASP A 217 -1.70 21.33 -19.97
#